data_de665bb3b3d52f22b1055bf40fc7b311
#
_entry.id   de665bb3b3d52f22b1055bf40fc7b311
#
_cell.length_a   1.000
_cell.length_b   1.000
_cell.length_c   1.000
_cell.angle_alpha   90.00
_cell.angle_beta   90.00
_cell.angle_gamma   90.00
#
_symmetry.space_group_name_H-M   'P 1'
#
loop_
_entity.id
_entity.type
_entity.pdbx_description
1 polymer ?
#
loop_
_entity_poly.entity_id
_entity_poly.type
_entity_poly.pdbx_seq_one_letter_code
_entity_poly.pdbx_strand_id
1 'polypeptide(L)'
;MKGIKNKDTLKKIKELITIKEKNPYIEDQIDGEVRKIKNFIQEVGYYFSDIELLKKENDKNIIDLIFNIDLGDKAFINQITFTGDKKFKRRKLLNVITSEEDKFWKFVSSKRLLNKKRLELDKRLLSNFYKNKGY
;
A
#
# COMPACT_ATOMS: atom_id res chain seq x y z
N MET A 1 -9.18 17.26 -3.07
CA MET A 1 -8.69 16.20 -2.17
C MET A 1 -8.75 16.71 -0.74
N LYS A 2 -9.48 16.03 0.10
CA LYS A 2 -9.58 16.32 1.54
C LYS A 2 -8.92 15.16 2.31
N GLY A 3 -8.33 15.44 3.48
CA GLY A 3 -7.85 14.42 4.43
C GLY A 3 -6.33 14.21 4.51
N ILE A 4 -5.52 14.62 3.53
CA ILE A 4 -4.07 14.38 3.55
C ILE A 4 -3.33 15.61 4.10
N LYS A 5 -2.74 15.47 5.30
CA LYS A 5 -1.94 16.55 5.94
C LYS A 5 -0.49 16.61 5.43
N ASN A 6 0.07 15.49 4.98
CA ASN A 6 1.45 15.42 4.49
C ASN A 6 1.55 15.94 3.06
N LYS A 7 2.27 17.06 2.87
CA LYS A 7 2.44 17.72 1.57
C LYS A 7 3.14 16.86 0.52
N ASP A 8 4.12 16.06 0.92
CA ASP A 8 4.87 15.19 -0.01
C ASP A 8 3.98 14.04 -0.51
N THR A 9 3.21 13.43 0.38
CA THR A 9 2.21 12.40 0.01
C THR A 9 1.16 12.97 -0.93
N LEU A 10 0.65 14.17 -0.63
CA LEU A 10 -0.32 14.85 -1.48
C LEU A 10 0.24 15.16 -2.88
N LYS A 11 1.50 15.64 -2.94
CA LYS A 11 2.19 15.94 -4.21
C LYS A 11 2.32 14.68 -5.06
N LYS A 12 2.81 13.59 -4.49
CA LYS A 12 2.94 12.30 -5.19
C LYS A 12 1.61 11.74 -5.66
N ILE A 13 0.54 11.86 -4.88
CA ILE A 13 -0.80 11.43 -5.31
C ILE A 13 -1.27 12.27 -6.51
N LYS A 14 -1.06 13.58 -6.48
CA LYS A 14 -1.41 14.44 -7.62
C LYS A 14 -0.64 14.07 -8.89
N GLU A 15 0.63 13.71 -8.77
CA GLU A 15 1.48 13.25 -9.89
C GLU A 15 1.03 11.89 -10.46
N LEU A 16 0.41 11.03 -9.65
CA LEU A 16 -0.12 9.74 -10.07
C LEU A 16 -1.41 9.86 -10.87
N ILE A 17 -2.20 10.91 -10.66
CA ILE A 17 -3.46 11.13 -11.36
C ILE A 17 -3.17 11.58 -12.80
N THR A 18 -3.59 10.75 -13.76
CA THR A 18 -3.40 11.03 -15.18
C THR A 18 -4.62 11.69 -15.84
N ILE A 19 -5.78 11.64 -15.17
CA ILE A 19 -7.00 12.32 -15.64
C ILE A 19 -6.79 13.83 -15.57
N LYS A 20 -6.94 14.50 -16.71
CA LYS A 20 -6.84 15.95 -16.84
C LYS A 20 -8.23 16.60 -16.81
N GLU A 21 -8.28 17.85 -16.38
CA GLU A 21 -9.49 18.67 -16.52
C GLU A 21 -9.97 18.71 -17.96
N LYS A 22 -11.28 18.76 -18.14
CA LYS A 22 -11.97 18.78 -19.46
C LYS A 22 -11.86 17.50 -20.29
N ASN A 23 -11.36 16.40 -19.74
CA ASN A 23 -11.42 15.10 -20.39
C ASN A 23 -12.82 14.49 -20.28
N PRO A 24 -13.23 13.64 -21.24
CA PRO A 24 -14.47 12.87 -21.11
C PRO A 24 -14.47 12.03 -19.83
N TYR A 25 -15.63 11.92 -19.19
CA TYR A 25 -15.82 11.04 -18.05
C TYR A 25 -15.86 9.58 -18.52
N ILE A 26 -14.91 8.76 -18.10
CA ILE A 26 -14.84 7.33 -18.36
C ILE A 26 -14.66 6.60 -17.04
N GLU A 27 -15.66 5.83 -16.64
CA GLU A 27 -15.72 5.20 -15.30
C GLU A 27 -14.53 4.26 -15.04
N ASP A 28 -14.18 3.40 -16.00
CA ASP A 28 -13.05 2.47 -15.88
C ASP A 28 -11.70 3.18 -15.67
N GLN A 29 -11.51 4.36 -16.28
CA GLN A 29 -10.31 5.17 -16.08
C GLN A 29 -10.25 5.71 -14.66
N ILE A 30 -11.37 6.17 -14.14
CA ILE A 30 -11.48 6.74 -12.79
C ILE A 30 -11.22 5.66 -11.75
N ASP A 31 -11.80 4.47 -11.90
CA ASP A 31 -11.54 3.32 -11.04
C ASP A 31 -10.06 2.90 -11.08
N GLY A 32 -9.44 3.01 -12.25
CA GLY A 32 -8.00 2.85 -12.42
C GLY A 32 -7.19 3.82 -11.57
N GLU A 33 -7.58 5.11 -11.55
CA GLU A 33 -6.93 6.14 -10.74
C GLU A 33 -7.11 5.88 -9.25
N VAL A 34 -8.31 5.53 -8.80
CA VAL A 34 -8.58 5.18 -7.40
C VAL A 34 -7.69 4.01 -6.97
N ARG A 35 -7.58 2.95 -7.79
CA ARG A 35 -6.70 1.82 -7.50
C ARG A 35 -5.22 2.22 -7.42
N LYS A 36 -4.73 3.07 -8.31
CA LYS A 36 -3.34 3.59 -8.27
C LYS A 36 -3.07 4.36 -6.98
N ILE A 37 -3.96 5.26 -6.61
CA ILE A 37 -3.86 6.07 -5.39
C ILE A 37 -3.85 5.14 -4.17
N LYS A 38 -4.78 4.19 -4.09
CA LYS A 38 -4.88 3.24 -2.98
C LYS A 38 -3.62 2.39 -2.83
N ASN A 39 -3.10 1.86 -3.94
CA ASN A 39 -1.87 1.09 -3.92
C ASN A 39 -0.69 1.92 -3.42
N PHE A 40 -0.53 3.17 -3.88
CA PHE A 40 0.52 4.05 -3.41
C PHE A 40 0.40 4.35 -1.91
N ILE A 41 -0.80 4.68 -1.43
CA ILE A 41 -1.06 4.97 -0.01
C ILE A 41 -0.72 3.75 0.85
N GLN A 42 -1.09 2.54 0.41
CA GLN A 42 -0.73 1.30 1.09
C GLN A 42 0.78 1.03 1.07
N GLU A 43 1.48 1.37 -0.02
CA GLU A 43 2.95 1.22 -0.10
C GLU A 43 3.69 2.11 0.90
N VAL A 44 3.17 3.29 1.20
CA VAL A 44 3.76 4.20 2.20
C VAL A 44 3.31 3.90 3.64
N GLY A 45 2.58 2.80 3.83
CA GLY A 45 2.27 2.23 5.15
C GLY A 45 0.85 2.47 5.66
N TYR A 46 0.00 3.19 4.94
CA TYR A 46 -1.41 3.40 5.32
C TYR A 46 -2.28 2.28 4.72
N TYR A 47 -2.13 1.08 5.23
CA TYR A 47 -2.74 -0.13 4.67
C TYR A 47 -4.28 -0.12 4.75
N PHE A 48 -4.83 0.44 5.81
CA PHE A 48 -6.27 0.51 6.07
C PHE A 48 -6.93 1.81 5.59
N SER A 49 -6.24 2.57 4.72
CA SER A 49 -6.79 3.80 4.14
C SER A 49 -8.06 3.54 3.36
N ASP A 50 -8.97 4.50 3.40
CA ASP A 50 -10.18 4.50 2.57
C ASP A 50 -10.18 5.66 1.58
N ILE A 51 -10.79 5.43 0.41
CA ILE A 51 -10.91 6.42 -0.66
C ILE A 51 -12.36 6.42 -1.15
N GLU A 52 -13.05 7.49 -0.87
CA GLU A 52 -14.38 7.75 -1.36
C GLU A 52 -14.32 8.71 -2.54
N LEU A 53 -14.95 8.34 -3.65
CA LEU A 53 -15.09 9.18 -4.82
C LEU A 53 -16.48 9.81 -4.84
N LEU A 54 -16.54 11.13 -4.71
CA LEU A 54 -17.77 11.90 -4.86
C LEU A 54 -17.82 12.51 -6.26
N LYS A 55 -18.93 12.29 -6.94
CA LYS A 55 -19.24 12.86 -8.27
C LYS A 55 -20.24 14.00 -8.05
N LYS A 56 -19.90 15.19 -8.51
CA LYS A 56 -20.81 16.33 -8.49
C LYS A 56 -21.05 16.81 -9.91
N GLU A 57 -22.27 16.65 -10.40
CA GLU A 57 -22.67 17.11 -11.71
C GLU A 57 -23.14 18.56 -11.66
N ASN A 58 -22.73 19.36 -12.63
CA ASN A 58 -23.12 20.75 -12.80
C ASN A 58 -24.05 20.90 -14.02
N ASP A 59 -24.80 22.01 -14.10
CA ASP A 59 -25.81 22.29 -15.15
C ASP A 59 -25.28 22.28 -16.59
N LYS A 60 -23.96 22.15 -16.80
CA LYS A 60 -23.29 22.16 -18.11
C LYS A 60 -22.78 20.78 -18.53
N ASN A 61 -23.31 19.68 -17.97
CA ASN A 61 -22.80 18.31 -18.15
C ASN A 61 -21.31 18.18 -17.76
N ILE A 62 -20.85 18.98 -16.79
CA ILE A 62 -19.51 18.92 -16.24
C ILE A 62 -19.59 18.15 -14.92
N ILE A 63 -18.72 17.15 -14.78
CA ILE A 63 -18.62 16.35 -13.57
C ILE A 63 -17.36 16.75 -12.79
N ASP A 64 -17.53 17.24 -11.60
CA ASP A 64 -16.44 17.45 -10.65
C ASP A 64 -16.17 16.15 -9.87
N LEU A 65 -14.93 15.67 -9.94
CA LEU A 65 -14.48 14.50 -9.21
C LEU A 65 -13.78 14.94 -7.92
N ILE A 66 -14.31 14.52 -6.80
CA ILE A 66 -13.75 14.82 -5.47
C ILE A 66 -13.26 13.52 -4.85
N PHE A 67 -11.95 13.37 -4.74
CA PHE A 67 -11.33 12.26 -4.00
C PHE A 67 -11.26 12.64 -2.51
N ASN A 68 -12.09 12.02 -1.70
CA ASN A 68 -12.05 12.12 -0.26
C ASN A 68 -11.22 10.95 0.26
N ILE A 69 -10.04 11.25 0.86
CA ILE A 69 -9.06 10.23 1.23
C ILE A 69 -8.89 10.26 2.74
N ASP A 70 -9.25 9.17 3.39
CA ASP A 70 -8.92 8.92 4.80
C ASP A 70 -7.71 7.98 4.85
N LEU A 71 -6.59 8.49 5.36
CA LEU A 71 -5.36 7.70 5.48
C LEU A 71 -5.43 6.73 6.68
N GLY A 72 -6.15 7.09 7.73
CA GLY A 72 -6.06 6.40 9.01
C GLY A 72 -4.63 6.40 9.58
N ASP A 73 -4.32 5.40 10.38
CA ASP A 73 -3.01 5.20 10.97
C ASP A 73 -2.12 4.28 10.12
N LYS A 74 -0.81 4.42 10.28
CA LYS A 74 0.15 3.51 9.65
C LYS A 74 0.06 2.13 10.30
N ALA A 75 0.03 1.09 9.46
CA ALA A 75 0.02 -0.30 9.89
C ALA A 75 1.45 -0.82 10.08
N PHE A 76 1.74 -1.31 11.27
CA PHE A 76 3.04 -1.91 11.63
C PHE A 76 2.92 -3.42 11.78
N ILE A 77 4.01 -4.13 11.48
CA ILE A 77 4.11 -5.57 11.68
C ILE A 77 4.53 -5.82 13.12
N ASN A 78 3.59 -6.21 13.97
CA ASN A 78 3.89 -6.50 15.36
C ASN A 78 4.70 -7.80 15.52
N GLN A 79 4.27 -8.86 14.83
CA GLN A 79 4.89 -10.18 14.91
C GLN A 79 4.81 -10.93 13.59
N ILE A 80 5.88 -11.68 13.26
CA ILE A 80 5.92 -12.59 12.12
C ILE A 80 6.01 -14.02 12.66
N THR A 81 5.01 -14.85 12.36
CA THR A 81 4.95 -16.25 12.79
C THR A 81 4.98 -17.18 11.58
N PHE A 82 5.80 -18.21 11.66
CA PHE A 82 5.85 -19.28 10.66
C PHE A 82 5.12 -20.51 11.20
N THR A 83 4.09 -20.97 10.48
CA THR A 83 3.29 -22.15 10.81
C THR A 83 3.57 -23.26 9.81
N GLY A 84 3.27 -24.50 10.17
CA GLY A 84 3.50 -25.68 9.34
C GLY A 84 4.70 -26.50 9.76
N ASP A 85 5.30 -27.25 8.83
CA ASP A 85 6.43 -28.14 9.12
C ASP A 85 7.72 -27.33 9.42
N LYS A 86 8.20 -27.44 10.64
CA LYS A 86 9.30 -26.62 11.18
C LYS A 86 10.69 -27.18 10.81
N LYS A 87 11.02 -27.22 9.51
CA LYS A 87 12.36 -27.66 9.05
C LYS A 87 13.49 -26.70 9.44
N PHE A 88 13.15 -25.40 9.61
CA PHE A 88 14.15 -24.38 9.96
C PHE A 88 13.68 -23.56 11.17
N LYS A 89 14.65 -23.12 11.98
CA LYS A 89 14.39 -22.24 13.13
C LYS A 89 13.86 -20.88 12.66
N ARG A 90 12.93 -20.30 13.41
CA ARG A 90 12.33 -18.98 13.14
C ARG A 90 13.37 -17.90 12.78
N ARG A 91 14.48 -17.81 13.54
CA ARG A 91 15.54 -16.83 13.29
C ARG A 91 16.14 -16.95 11.90
N LYS A 92 16.31 -18.19 11.38
CA LYS A 92 16.82 -18.41 10.03
C LYS A 92 15.87 -17.94 8.96
N LEU A 93 14.57 -18.20 9.14
CA LEU A 93 13.51 -17.74 8.20
C LEU A 93 13.35 -16.22 8.22
N LEU A 94 13.44 -15.58 9.40
CA LEU A 94 13.45 -14.12 9.51
C LEU A 94 14.61 -13.47 8.76
N ASN A 95 15.76 -14.12 8.65
CA ASN A 95 16.91 -13.61 7.89
C ASN A 95 16.74 -13.78 6.36
N VAL A 96 15.76 -14.57 5.91
CA VAL A 96 15.47 -14.78 4.48
C VAL A 96 14.53 -13.71 3.94
N ILE A 97 13.62 -13.21 4.77
CA ILE A 97 12.62 -12.23 4.40
C ILE A 97 13.12 -10.79 4.57
N THR A 98 12.43 -9.86 3.92
CA THR A 98 12.74 -8.42 3.97
C THR A 98 11.89 -7.65 4.97
N SER A 99 10.70 -8.17 5.34
CA SER A 99 9.85 -7.58 6.35
C SER A 99 10.46 -7.73 7.74
N GLU A 100 10.26 -6.73 8.59
CA GLU A 100 10.75 -6.69 9.95
C GLU A 100 9.61 -6.45 10.94
N GLU A 101 9.73 -7.03 12.13
CA GLU A 101 8.83 -6.74 13.24
C GLU A 101 9.08 -5.33 13.78
N ASP A 102 8.01 -4.65 14.17
CA ASP A 102 8.10 -3.35 14.84
C ASP A 102 8.67 -3.55 16.24
N LYS A 103 9.80 -2.88 16.53
CA LYS A 103 10.46 -2.88 17.83
C LYS A 103 10.81 -1.45 18.19
N PHE A 104 10.72 -1.12 19.49
CA PHE A 104 10.89 0.25 19.97
C PHE A 104 12.24 0.90 19.58
N TRP A 105 13.27 0.10 19.28
CA TRP A 105 14.57 0.61 18.81
C TRP A 105 14.72 0.69 17.29
N LYS A 106 13.70 0.24 16.51
CA LYS A 106 13.73 0.21 15.05
C LYS A 106 12.80 1.24 14.41
N PHE A 107 12.56 2.36 15.07
CA PHE A 107 11.59 3.37 14.62
C PHE A 107 11.90 4.05 13.28
N VAL A 108 13.13 3.94 12.76
CA VAL A 108 13.53 4.51 11.47
C VAL A 108 13.26 3.56 10.29
N SER A 109 13.18 2.24 10.51
CA SER A 109 13.03 1.27 9.43
C SER A 109 11.61 1.26 8.83
N SER A 110 11.50 1.52 7.53
CA SER A 110 10.24 1.34 6.78
C SER A 110 9.86 -0.12 6.57
N LYS A 111 10.77 -1.07 6.81
CA LYS A 111 10.54 -2.52 6.66
C LYS A 111 9.57 -3.09 7.69
N ARG A 112 9.33 -2.36 8.79
CA ARG A 112 8.34 -2.67 9.82
C ARG A 112 6.90 -2.29 9.43
N LEU A 113 6.73 -1.45 8.39
CA LEU A 113 5.40 -1.09 7.88
C LEU A 113 4.80 -2.22 7.06
N LEU A 114 3.51 -2.48 7.24
CA LEU A 114 2.77 -3.45 6.44
C LEU A 114 2.73 -2.98 4.99
N ASN A 115 3.27 -3.80 4.08
CA ASN A 115 3.34 -3.50 2.66
C ASN A 115 3.08 -4.76 1.85
N LYS A 116 2.02 -4.77 1.03
CA LYS A 116 1.57 -5.95 0.27
C LYS A 116 2.65 -6.46 -0.69
N LYS A 117 3.31 -5.57 -1.44
CA LYS A 117 4.36 -5.95 -2.39
C LYS A 117 5.55 -6.61 -1.68
N ARG A 118 5.90 -6.11 -0.48
CA ARG A 118 6.97 -6.70 0.34
C ARG A 118 6.58 -8.09 0.84
N LEU A 119 5.34 -8.29 1.29
CA LEU A 119 4.86 -9.61 1.70
C LEU A 119 4.90 -10.62 0.54
N GLU A 120 4.54 -10.22 -0.67
CA GLU A 120 4.66 -11.08 -1.86
C GLU A 120 6.13 -11.41 -2.21
N LEU A 121 7.04 -10.44 -2.03
CA LEU A 121 8.48 -10.69 -2.16
C LEU A 121 8.95 -11.71 -1.11
N ASP A 122 8.55 -11.53 0.15
CA ASP A 122 8.93 -12.41 1.26
C ASP A 122 8.46 -13.85 1.01
N LYS A 123 7.24 -14.04 0.50
CA LYS A 123 6.75 -15.38 0.10
C LYS A 123 7.64 -16.01 -0.97
N ARG A 124 8.04 -15.23 -2.00
CA ARG A 124 8.94 -15.74 -3.05
C ARG A 124 10.31 -16.08 -2.50
N LEU A 125 10.87 -15.25 -1.63
CA LEU A 125 12.16 -15.50 -0.99
C LEU A 125 12.15 -16.77 -0.16
N LEU A 126 11.10 -16.98 0.64
CA LEU A 126 10.91 -18.20 1.41
C LEU A 126 10.75 -19.43 0.49
N SER A 127 9.91 -19.34 -0.53
CA SER A 127 9.73 -20.45 -1.49
C SER A 127 11.07 -20.85 -2.14
N ASN A 128 11.84 -19.87 -2.63
CA ASN A 128 13.15 -20.11 -3.22
C ASN A 128 14.15 -20.70 -2.21
N PHE A 129 14.12 -20.20 -0.98
CA PHE A 129 14.96 -20.73 0.09
C PHE A 129 14.67 -22.21 0.36
N TYR A 130 13.40 -22.60 0.46
CA TYR A 130 13.00 -23.99 0.67
C TYR A 130 13.36 -24.87 -0.53
N LYS A 131 13.07 -24.44 -1.77
CA LYS A 131 13.46 -25.16 -3.01
C LYS A 131 14.97 -25.40 -3.09
N ASN A 132 15.79 -24.38 -2.77
CA ASN A 132 17.25 -24.50 -2.76
C ASN A 132 17.78 -25.44 -1.65
N LYS A 133 16.93 -25.83 -0.70
CA LYS A 133 17.23 -26.81 0.36
C LYS A 133 16.61 -28.19 0.12
N GLY A 134 16.01 -28.40 -1.07
CA GLY A 134 15.45 -29.68 -1.46
C GLY A 134 14.04 -29.96 -0.93
N TYR A 135 13.27 -28.90 -0.62
CA TYR A 135 11.89 -29.00 -0.13
C TYR A 135 10.87 -28.45 -1.13
#